data_8fcd927ff961d3e12c43026bfd50426e
#
_entry.id   8fcd927ff961d3e12c43026bfd50426e
#
_cell.length_a   1.000
_cell.length_b   1.000
_cell.length_c   1.000
_cell.angle_alpha   90.00
_cell.angle_beta   90.00
_cell.angle_gamma   90.00
#
_symmetry.space_group_name_H-M   'P 1'
#
loop_
_entity.id
_entity.type
_entity.pdbx_description
1 polymer ?
#
loop_
_entity_poly.entity_id
_entity_poly.type
_entity_poly.pdbx_seq_one_letter_code
_entity_poly.pdbx_strand_id
1 'polypeptide(L)'
;LSDWNSDVCSSDLVEKVAPWLTVDSDAYPVVLNGRITWVLDGYTTTSKYPYSQTTRLTDAVTDSVTTPALDLRGVSVNYMRNAVKATVDAYDGTVQLYAWDDQDPILKTWAKAFPNTVKPKSAIPADLMQQLRYPEDLFKVQREVLKKYHITDAPSFFSGENFWIVPEDPTRMSGGTQPPYYLTLQAGSGKAAFSVTSTFAPAKRPCGRSP
;
A
#
# COMPACT_ATOMS: atom_id res chain seq x y z
N LEU A 1 30.92 9.80 -23.22
CA LEU A 1 30.33 9.77 -21.88
C LEU A 1 28.84 9.73 -22.10
N SER A 2 28.30 8.50 -22.08
CA SER A 2 26.89 8.27 -22.26
C SER A 2 26.15 8.85 -21.07
N ASP A 3 25.16 9.70 -21.37
CA ASP A 3 24.15 10.11 -20.41
C ASP A 3 23.52 8.85 -19.81
N TRP A 4 23.89 8.55 -18.59
CA TRP A 4 23.09 7.73 -17.73
C TRP A 4 21.82 8.53 -17.45
N ASN A 5 20.82 8.29 -18.26
CA ASN A 5 19.50 8.83 -17.99
C ASN A 5 19.04 8.21 -16.67
N SER A 6 19.06 9.01 -15.63
CA SER A 6 18.74 8.64 -14.24
C SER A 6 17.24 8.40 -14.02
N ASP A 7 16.50 8.13 -15.08
CA ASP A 7 15.04 8.07 -15.06
C ASP A 7 14.47 6.64 -14.92
N VAL A 8 15.32 5.62 -14.73
CA VAL A 8 14.80 4.27 -14.45
C VAL A 8 14.61 4.14 -12.96
N CYS A 9 13.39 4.38 -12.49
CA CYS A 9 12.99 4.16 -11.12
C CYS A 9 12.97 2.66 -10.79
N SER A 10 13.19 2.28 -9.54
CA SER A 10 13.12 0.89 -9.09
C SER A 10 11.73 0.25 -9.36
N SER A 11 10.66 1.05 -9.32
CA SER A 11 9.31 0.63 -9.72
C SER A 11 9.24 0.21 -11.18
N ASP A 12 9.83 0.99 -12.11
CA ASP A 12 9.83 0.67 -13.54
C ASP A 12 10.48 -0.67 -13.83
N LEU A 13 11.52 -1.03 -13.07
CA LEU A 13 12.18 -2.34 -13.23
C LEU A 13 11.26 -3.47 -12.77
N VAL A 14 10.54 -3.29 -11.66
CA VAL A 14 9.58 -4.28 -11.17
C VAL A 14 8.41 -4.43 -12.14
N GLU A 15 7.87 -3.34 -12.68
CA GLU A 15 6.78 -3.35 -13.66
C GLU A 15 7.17 -4.03 -14.98
N LYS A 16 8.42 -3.86 -15.43
CA LYS A 16 8.92 -4.58 -16.61
C LYS A 16 9.00 -6.09 -16.39
N VAL A 17 9.35 -6.53 -15.18
CA VAL A 17 9.44 -7.96 -14.83
C VAL A 17 8.07 -8.55 -14.57
N ALA A 18 7.17 -7.78 -13.94
CA ALA A 18 5.84 -8.23 -13.51
C ALA A 18 4.77 -7.16 -13.82
N PRO A 19 4.41 -6.95 -15.09
CA PRO A 19 3.47 -5.90 -15.50
C PRO A 19 2.03 -6.14 -15.02
N TRP A 20 1.79 -7.24 -14.36
CA TRP A 20 0.52 -7.61 -13.74
C TRP A 20 0.42 -7.18 -12.26
N LEU A 21 1.49 -6.62 -11.70
CA LEU A 21 1.49 -6.03 -10.36
C LEU A 21 1.15 -4.54 -10.42
N THR A 22 0.46 -4.08 -9.40
CA THR A 22 0.40 -2.67 -9.03
C THR A 22 1.45 -2.45 -7.96
N VAL A 23 2.40 -1.55 -8.18
CA VAL A 23 3.52 -1.32 -7.26
C VAL A 23 3.16 -0.23 -6.27
N ASP A 24 3.56 -0.41 -4.99
CA ASP A 24 3.42 0.60 -3.94
C ASP A 24 4.24 1.85 -4.26
N SER A 25 3.71 3.01 -3.93
CA SER A 25 4.40 4.29 -4.14
C SER A 25 5.54 4.55 -3.15
N ASP A 26 5.61 3.81 -2.03
CA ASP A 26 6.62 3.96 -0.97
C ASP A 26 7.71 2.88 -1.08
N ALA A 27 8.59 3.02 -2.08
CA ALA A 27 9.80 2.22 -2.16
C ALA A 27 10.81 2.65 -1.07
N TYR A 28 11.37 1.70 -0.33
CA TYR A 28 12.31 2.02 0.74
C TYR A 28 13.62 1.20 0.64
N PRO A 29 14.78 1.81 1.01
CA PRO A 29 16.06 1.13 0.97
C PRO A 29 16.28 0.26 2.22
N VAL A 30 16.93 -0.87 2.01
CA VAL A 30 17.45 -1.76 3.05
C VAL A 30 18.91 -2.10 2.76
N VAL A 31 19.65 -2.56 3.76
CA VAL A 31 21.02 -3.04 3.58
C VAL A 31 21.04 -4.56 3.68
N LEU A 32 21.39 -5.22 2.59
CA LEU A 32 21.54 -6.67 2.52
C LEU A 32 22.97 -7.03 2.10
N ASN A 33 23.68 -7.80 2.93
CA ASN A 33 25.05 -8.20 2.66
C ASN A 33 25.99 -7.02 2.30
N GLY A 34 25.79 -5.86 2.95
CA GLY A 34 26.59 -4.66 2.71
C GLY A 34 26.22 -3.90 1.41
N ARG A 35 25.15 -4.29 0.71
CA ARG A 35 24.64 -3.62 -0.50
C ARG A 35 23.29 -2.96 -0.22
N ILE A 36 23.06 -1.82 -0.84
CA ILE A 36 21.75 -1.16 -0.81
C ILE A 36 20.81 -1.89 -1.76
N THR A 37 19.66 -2.25 -1.25
CA THR A 37 18.59 -2.91 -2.00
C THR A 37 17.29 -2.15 -1.77
N TRP A 38 16.58 -1.81 -2.83
CA TRP A 38 15.25 -1.24 -2.74
C TRP A 38 14.23 -2.34 -2.49
N VAL A 39 13.30 -2.10 -1.59
CA VAL A 39 12.16 -2.98 -1.34
C VAL A 39 10.89 -2.26 -1.79
N LEU A 40 10.08 -2.98 -2.53
CA LEU A 40 8.80 -2.50 -3.05
C LEU A 40 7.72 -3.53 -2.75
N ASP A 41 6.54 -3.06 -2.43
CA ASP A 41 5.36 -3.89 -2.28
C ASP A 41 4.62 -4.02 -3.60
N GLY A 42 4.26 -5.24 -3.96
CA GLY A 42 3.51 -5.55 -5.17
C GLY A 42 2.11 -6.06 -4.84
N TYR A 43 1.11 -5.42 -5.43
CA TYR A 43 -0.29 -5.74 -5.24
C TYR A 43 -0.86 -6.50 -6.43
N THR A 44 -1.64 -7.53 -6.14
CA THR A 44 -2.58 -8.09 -7.09
C THR A 44 -3.90 -7.35 -6.97
N THR A 45 -4.40 -6.84 -8.06
CA THR A 45 -5.60 -6.01 -8.09
C THR A 45 -6.59 -6.49 -9.14
N THR A 46 -7.88 -6.27 -8.91
CA THR A 46 -8.93 -6.42 -9.93
C THR A 46 -10.16 -5.57 -9.61
N SER A 47 -10.91 -5.18 -10.62
CA SER A 47 -12.22 -4.54 -10.49
C SER A 47 -13.39 -5.50 -10.67
N LYS A 48 -13.11 -6.82 -10.75
CA LYS A 48 -14.12 -7.84 -11.11
C LYS A 48 -14.54 -8.72 -9.93
N TYR A 49 -14.21 -8.34 -8.69
CA TYR A 49 -14.69 -9.08 -7.52
C TYR A 49 -16.21 -8.84 -7.37
N PRO A 50 -17.01 -9.94 -7.26
CA PRO A 50 -18.47 -9.80 -7.26
C PRO A 50 -18.98 -9.13 -5.98
N TYR A 51 -20.04 -8.34 -6.13
CA TYR A 51 -20.78 -7.68 -5.03
C TYR A 51 -19.93 -6.75 -4.14
N SER A 52 -18.82 -6.24 -4.63
CA SER A 52 -17.94 -5.34 -3.90
C SER A 52 -17.89 -3.96 -4.52
N GLN A 53 -17.87 -2.92 -3.68
CA GLN A 53 -17.77 -1.54 -4.13
C GLN A 53 -16.42 -1.30 -4.80
N THR A 54 -16.45 -0.69 -5.99
CA THR A 54 -15.25 -0.28 -6.70
C THR A 54 -14.79 1.11 -6.23
N THR A 55 -13.50 1.27 -5.99
CA THR A 55 -12.88 2.52 -5.57
C THR A 55 -11.73 2.86 -6.51
N ARG A 56 -11.56 4.14 -6.84
CA ARG A 56 -10.37 4.60 -7.56
C ARG A 56 -9.16 4.51 -6.63
N LEU A 57 -8.11 3.86 -7.08
CA LEU A 57 -6.95 3.66 -6.25
C LEU A 57 -6.27 4.99 -5.89
N THR A 58 -6.19 5.92 -6.86
CA THR A 58 -5.68 7.28 -6.61
C THR A 58 -6.38 8.00 -5.48
N ASP A 59 -7.72 7.89 -5.39
CA ASP A 59 -8.51 8.58 -4.37
C ASP A 59 -8.23 8.00 -2.96
N ALA A 60 -7.89 6.72 -2.90
CA ALA A 60 -7.60 6.02 -1.65
C ALA A 60 -6.18 6.28 -1.12
N VAL A 61 -5.18 6.44 -2.03
CA VAL A 61 -3.77 6.55 -1.65
C VAL A 61 -3.25 7.99 -1.59
N THR A 62 -3.99 8.98 -2.10
CA THR A 62 -3.59 10.40 -2.06
C THR A 62 -3.69 10.96 -0.65
N ASP A 63 -2.67 11.66 -0.23
CA ASP A 63 -2.64 12.46 1.01
C ASP A 63 -1.85 13.76 0.81
N SER A 64 -1.54 14.47 1.90
CA SER A 64 -0.82 15.76 1.84
C SER A 64 0.64 15.65 1.38
N VAL A 65 1.21 14.46 1.37
CA VAL A 65 2.63 14.19 1.07
C VAL A 65 2.79 13.38 -0.20
N THR A 66 1.92 12.40 -0.42
CA THR A 66 2.02 11.44 -1.52
C THR A 66 1.19 11.90 -2.72
N THR A 67 1.85 12.07 -3.85
CA THR A 67 1.19 12.19 -5.15
C THR A 67 1.22 10.82 -5.82
N PRO A 68 0.06 10.24 -6.16
CA PRO A 68 0.01 8.93 -6.80
C PRO A 68 0.80 8.91 -8.11
N ALA A 69 1.45 7.80 -8.39
CA ALA A 69 2.14 7.59 -9.64
C ALA A 69 1.17 7.73 -10.84
N LEU A 70 1.69 8.12 -12.00
CA LEU A 70 0.88 8.42 -13.19
C LEU A 70 0.10 7.20 -13.70
N ASP A 71 0.67 6.02 -13.55
CA ASP A 71 0.10 4.72 -13.92
C ASP A 71 -1.12 4.30 -13.08
N LEU A 72 -1.25 4.82 -11.85
CA LEU A 72 -2.43 4.60 -11.02
C LEU A 72 -3.64 5.46 -11.43
N ARG A 73 -3.45 6.42 -12.33
CA ARG A 73 -4.55 7.30 -12.79
C ARG A 73 -5.58 6.51 -13.59
N GLY A 74 -6.81 6.55 -13.12
CA GLY A 74 -7.93 5.83 -13.74
C GLY A 74 -8.06 4.36 -13.35
N VAL A 75 -7.14 3.82 -12.56
CA VAL A 75 -7.24 2.46 -12.03
C VAL A 75 -8.31 2.42 -10.95
N SER A 76 -9.35 1.62 -11.21
CA SER A 76 -10.43 1.37 -10.24
C SER A 76 -10.41 -0.08 -9.84
N VAL A 77 -10.40 -0.35 -8.54
CA VAL A 77 -10.27 -1.70 -7.97
C VAL A 77 -11.37 -1.96 -6.94
N ASN A 78 -11.72 -3.22 -6.78
CA ASN A 78 -12.54 -3.71 -5.69
C ASN A 78 -11.93 -4.95 -5.02
N TYR A 79 -10.71 -5.28 -5.40
CA TYR A 79 -9.86 -6.29 -4.78
C TYR A 79 -8.41 -5.82 -4.82
N MET A 80 -7.73 -5.90 -3.70
CA MET A 80 -6.31 -5.55 -3.56
C MET A 80 -5.69 -6.40 -2.45
N ARG A 81 -4.58 -7.07 -2.75
CA ARG A 81 -3.80 -7.82 -1.77
C ARG A 81 -2.32 -7.58 -1.97
N ASN A 82 -1.57 -7.44 -0.89
CA ASN A 82 -0.11 -7.46 -0.93
C ASN A 82 0.35 -8.89 -1.18
N ALA A 83 0.47 -9.26 -2.44
CA ALA A 83 0.78 -10.62 -2.83
C ALA A 83 2.28 -10.86 -3.03
N VAL A 84 3.05 -9.81 -3.32
CA VAL A 84 4.47 -9.90 -3.66
C VAL A 84 5.28 -8.87 -2.89
N LYS A 85 6.46 -9.26 -2.41
CA LYS A 85 7.54 -8.36 -2.04
C LYS A 85 8.59 -8.40 -3.14
N ALA A 86 8.93 -7.24 -3.70
CA ALA A 86 9.96 -7.11 -4.70
C ALA A 86 11.22 -6.49 -4.09
N THR A 87 12.38 -6.90 -4.57
CA THR A 87 13.65 -6.26 -4.25
C THR A 87 14.38 -5.90 -5.53
N VAL A 88 15.03 -4.74 -5.53
CA VAL A 88 15.85 -4.24 -6.63
C VAL A 88 17.22 -3.87 -6.09
N ASP A 89 18.26 -4.53 -6.56
CA ASP A 89 19.62 -4.18 -6.19
C ASP A 89 19.99 -2.81 -6.76
N ALA A 90 20.43 -1.90 -5.90
CA ALA A 90 20.72 -0.51 -6.30
C ALA A 90 21.98 -0.38 -7.20
N TYR A 91 22.79 -1.43 -7.30
CA TYR A 91 24.04 -1.38 -8.08
C TYR A 91 23.89 -1.95 -9.49
N ASP A 92 23.14 -3.06 -9.62
CA ASP A 92 23.06 -3.76 -10.90
C ASP A 92 21.61 -3.87 -11.43
N GLY A 93 20.63 -3.39 -10.66
CA GLY A 93 19.21 -3.42 -11.07
C GLY A 93 18.58 -4.81 -11.04
N THR A 94 19.22 -5.81 -10.43
CA THR A 94 18.66 -7.15 -10.33
C THR A 94 17.35 -7.13 -9.53
N VAL A 95 16.26 -7.59 -10.18
CA VAL A 95 14.95 -7.71 -9.57
C VAL A 95 14.72 -9.12 -9.04
N GLN A 96 14.24 -9.24 -7.79
CA GLN A 96 13.77 -10.48 -7.21
C GLN A 96 12.35 -10.30 -6.70
N LEU A 97 11.46 -11.23 -7.06
CA LEU A 97 10.08 -11.25 -6.59
C LEU A 97 9.88 -12.39 -5.60
N TYR A 98 9.21 -12.13 -4.48
CA TYR A 98 8.91 -13.11 -3.44
C TYR A 98 7.40 -13.17 -3.20
N ALA A 99 6.81 -14.35 -3.22
CA ALA A 99 5.43 -14.57 -2.83
C ALA A 99 5.26 -14.23 -1.35
N TRP A 100 4.53 -13.15 -1.06
CA TRP A 100 4.22 -12.75 0.31
C TRP A 100 2.92 -13.39 0.81
N ASP A 101 1.90 -13.40 -0.05
CA ASP A 101 0.64 -14.10 0.18
C ASP A 101 0.46 -15.23 -0.83
N ASP A 102 0.86 -16.42 -0.43
CA ASP A 102 0.79 -17.63 -1.24
C ASP A 102 -0.65 -18.15 -1.44
N GLN A 103 -1.62 -17.58 -0.74
CA GLN A 103 -3.04 -17.94 -0.90
C GLN A 103 -3.76 -17.07 -1.94
N ASP A 104 -3.15 -16.00 -2.40
CA ASP A 104 -3.75 -15.13 -3.41
C ASP A 104 -4.00 -15.88 -4.74
N PRO A 105 -5.24 -15.92 -5.26
CA PRO A 105 -5.57 -16.66 -6.47
C PRO A 105 -4.98 -16.04 -7.74
N ILE A 106 -4.80 -14.70 -7.76
CA ILE A 106 -4.23 -14.00 -8.90
C ILE A 106 -2.74 -14.30 -8.98
N LEU A 107 -2.02 -14.21 -7.85
CA LEU A 107 -0.62 -14.59 -7.79
C LEU A 107 -0.41 -16.05 -8.20
N LYS A 108 -1.24 -16.98 -7.70
CA LYS A 108 -1.17 -18.40 -8.09
C LYS A 108 -1.32 -18.60 -9.60
N THR A 109 -2.19 -17.81 -10.23
CA THR A 109 -2.41 -17.88 -11.67
C THR A 109 -1.18 -17.42 -12.43
N TRP A 110 -0.63 -16.28 -12.07
CA TRP A 110 0.58 -15.72 -12.70
C TRP A 110 1.82 -16.58 -12.47
N ALA A 111 2.00 -17.12 -11.25
CA ALA A 111 3.11 -18.03 -10.94
C ALA A 111 3.06 -19.33 -11.75
N LYS A 112 1.85 -19.79 -12.13
CA LYS A 112 1.69 -20.94 -13.06
C LYS A 112 1.98 -20.56 -14.51
N ALA A 113 1.57 -19.37 -14.94
CA ALA A 113 1.82 -18.89 -16.30
C ALA A 113 3.30 -18.59 -16.54
N PHE A 114 4.01 -18.06 -15.52
CA PHE A 114 5.42 -17.71 -15.58
C PHE A 114 6.20 -18.42 -14.46
N PRO A 115 6.52 -19.70 -14.61
CA PRO A 115 7.26 -20.47 -13.61
C PRO A 115 8.62 -19.82 -13.30
N ASN A 116 9.03 -19.90 -12.04
CA ASN A 116 10.31 -19.37 -11.54
C ASN A 116 10.47 -17.83 -11.51
N THR A 117 9.47 -17.07 -11.91
CA THR A 117 9.52 -15.60 -11.81
C THR A 117 9.37 -15.14 -10.36
N VAL A 118 8.52 -15.81 -9.59
CA VAL A 118 8.28 -15.48 -8.18
C VAL A 118 8.81 -16.59 -7.29
N LYS A 119 9.71 -16.23 -6.38
CA LYS A 119 10.27 -17.15 -5.38
C LYS A 119 9.27 -17.38 -4.24
N PRO A 120 9.28 -18.53 -3.58
CA PRO A 120 8.44 -18.76 -2.42
C PRO A 120 8.84 -17.86 -1.24
N LYS A 121 7.90 -17.57 -0.33
CA LYS A 121 8.14 -16.77 0.88
C LYS A 121 9.31 -17.29 1.72
N SER A 122 9.50 -18.59 1.77
CA SER A 122 10.61 -19.23 2.48
C SER A 122 11.99 -18.91 1.92
N ALA A 123 12.07 -18.40 0.70
CA ALA A 123 13.32 -17.97 0.08
C ALA A 123 13.73 -16.53 0.44
N ILE A 124 12.89 -15.80 1.20
CA ILE A 124 13.24 -14.46 1.70
C ILE A 124 14.38 -14.60 2.71
N PRO A 125 15.53 -13.90 2.51
CA PRO A 125 16.62 -13.90 3.48
C PRO A 125 16.16 -13.40 4.85
N ALA A 126 16.70 -13.96 5.92
CA ALA A 126 16.34 -13.60 7.29
C ALA A 126 16.58 -12.11 7.58
N ASP A 127 17.69 -11.57 7.07
CA ASP A 127 18.03 -10.15 7.21
C ASP A 127 17.02 -9.24 6.49
N LEU A 128 16.54 -9.66 5.32
CA LEU A 128 15.48 -8.94 4.61
C LEU A 128 14.17 -9.02 5.39
N MET A 129 13.80 -10.20 5.88
CA MET A 129 12.56 -10.40 6.62
C MET A 129 12.42 -9.46 7.84
N GLN A 130 13.52 -9.17 8.52
CA GLN A 130 13.55 -8.28 9.69
C GLN A 130 13.39 -6.79 9.32
N GLN A 131 13.65 -6.42 8.06
CA GLN A 131 13.60 -5.05 7.57
C GLN A 131 12.31 -4.75 6.79
N LEU A 132 11.45 -5.76 6.55
CA LEU A 132 10.19 -5.55 5.84
C LEU A 132 9.23 -4.70 6.67
N ARG A 133 8.58 -3.76 5.98
CA ARG A 133 7.57 -2.87 6.56
C ARG A 133 6.17 -3.29 6.15
N TYR A 134 5.17 -2.76 6.85
CA TYR A 134 3.79 -2.83 6.39
C TYR A 134 3.60 -1.85 5.22
N PRO A 135 2.97 -2.26 4.10
CA PRO A 135 2.85 -1.43 2.90
C PRO A 135 1.95 -0.22 3.13
N GLU A 136 2.41 0.96 2.72
CA GLU A 136 1.74 2.22 3.00
C GLU A 136 0.45 2.38 2.21
N ASP A 137 0.48 2.13 0.91
CA ASP A 137 -0.72 2.27 0.07
C ASP A 137 -1.83 1.29 0.45
N LEU A 138 -1.49 0.04 0.82
CA LEU A 138 -2.46 -0.89 1.36
C LEU A 138 -3.08 -0.38 2.66
N PHE A 139 -2.27 0.19 3.54
CA PHE A 139 -2.75 0.78 4.79
C PHE A 139 -3.72 1.93 4.53
N LYS A 140 -3.42 2.80 3.54
CA LYS A 140 -4.30 3.89 3.11
C LYS A 140 -5.63 3.36 2.57
N VAL A 141 -5.61 2.32 1.74
CA VAL A 141 -6.83 1.66 1.24
C VAL A 141 -7.64 1.06 2.38
N GLN A 142 -7.00 0.36 3.31
CA GLN A 142 -7.66 -0.19 4.50
C GLN A 142 -8.26 0.92 5.37
N ARG A 143 -7.57 2.05 5.52
CA ARG A 143 -8.05 3.23 6.22
C ARG A 143 -9.33 3.78 5.57
N GLU A 144 -9.38 3.87 4.26
CA GLU A 144 -10.59 4.30 3.53
C GLU A 144 -11.78 3.36 3.75
N VAL A 145 -11.54 2.05 3.73
CA VAL A 145 -12.57 1.05 4.04
C VAL A 145 -13.06 1.18 5.48
N LEU A 146 -12.12 1.31 6.42
CA LEU A 146 -12.44 1.38 7.85
C LEU A 146 -13.28 2.60 8.22
N LYS A 147 -13.18 3.72 7.49
CA LYS A 147 -13.99 4.93 7.71
C LYS A 147 -15.51 4.66 7.76
N LYS A 148 -15.98 3.63 7.08
CA LYS A 148 -17.39 3.24 7.00
C LYS A 148 -17.67 1.89 7.68
N TYR A 149 -16.81 0.91 7.40
CA TYR A 149 -17.06 -0.49 7.76
C TYR A 149 -16.67 -0.86 9.20
N HIS A 150 -16.27 0.12 10.02
CA HIS A 150 -16.20 -0.07 11.48
C HIS A 150 -17.60 -0.11 12.13
N ILE A 151 -18.66 0.36 11.43
CA ILE A 151 -20.03 0.35 11.91
C ILE A 151 -20.64 -1.01 11.59
N THR A 152 -21.10 -1.70 12.62
CA THR A 152 -21.71 -3.04 12.51
C THR A 152 -23.23 -3.01 12.54
N ASP A 153 -23.83 -1.88 12.97
CA ASP A 153 -25.28 -1.68 13.01
C ASP A 153 -25.80 -1.17 11.67
N ALA A 154 -26.74 -1.90 11.06
CA ALA A 154 -27.26 -1.61 9.76
C ALA A 154 -27.99 -0.25 9.64
N PRO A 155 -28.88 0.16 10.55
CA PRO A 155 -29.48 1.47 10.55
C PRO A 155 -28.46 2.61 10.61
N SER A 156 -27.47 2.53 11.50
CA SER A 156 -26.40 3.52 11.63
C SER A 156 -25.51 3.58 10.38
N PHE A 157 -25.24 2.43 9.78
CA PHE A 157 -24.51 2.38 8.52
C PHE A 157 -25.28 3.06 7.38
N PHE A 158 -26.59 2.80 7.30
CA PHE A 158 -27.45 3.39 6.25
C PHE A 158 -27.62 4.91 6.43
N SER A 159 -27.76 5.40 7.68
CA SER A 159 -27.87 6.83 7.98
C SER A 159 -26.55 7.59 7.76
N GLY A 160 -25.43 6.89 7.72
CA GLY A 160 -24.09 7.50 7.67
C GLY A 160 -23.69 8.18 8.98
N GLU A 161 -24.46 7.99 10.05
CA GLU A 161 -24.09 8.44 11.37
C GLU A 161 -22.83 7.70 11.86
N ASN A 162 -21.96 8.43 12.54
CA ASN A 162 -20.74 7.89 13.10
C ASN A 162 -19.66 7.45 12.08
N PHE A 163 -19.79 7.78 10.80
CA PHE A 163 -18.68 7.61 9.86
C PHE A 163 -17.46 8.41 10.31
N TRP A 164 -16.30 7.89 10.01
CA TRP A 164 -15.04 8.55 10.29
C TRP A 164 -14.49 9.24 9.04
N ILE A 165 -13.65 10.23 9.28
CA ILE A 165 -12.84 10.88 8.24
C ILE A 165 -11.38 10.82 8.68
N VAL A 166 -10.48 10.88 7.72
CA VAL A 166 -9.09 11.20 7.98
C VAL A 166 -8.99 12.72 8.05
N PRO A 167 -8.44 13.30 9.13
CA PRO A 167 -8.31 14.74 9.27
C PRO A 167 -7.44 15.33 8.15
N GLU A 168 -7.69 16.60 7.85
CA GLU A 168 -6.77 17.38 7.02
C GLU A 168 -5.43 17.61 7.74
N ASP A 169 -4.35 17.73 6.99
CA ASP A 169 -3.03 17.99 7.51
C ASP A 169 -2.90 19.49 7.84
N PRO A 170 -2.84 19.89 9.12
CA PRO A 170 -2.76 21.28 9.50
C PRO A 170 -1.41 21.94 9.16
N THR A 171 -0.40 21.15 8.80
CA THR A 171 0.94 21.66 8.47
C THR A 171 1.07 22.04 7.00
N ARG A 172 0.10 21.69 6.16
CA ARG A 172 0.11 21.92 4.72
C ARG A 172 -0.95 22.92 4.29
N MET A 173 -0.53 24.07 3.78
CA MET A 173 -1.44 25.07 3.21
C MET A 173 -2.14 24.61 1.92
N SER A 174 -1.57 23.62 1.21
CA SER A 174 -2.14 23.06 0.00
C SER A 174 -3.34 22.14 0.24
N GLY A 175 -3.70 21.87 1.48
CA GLY A 175 -4.70 20.90 1.86
C GLY A 175 -4.22 19.45 1.69
N GLY A 176 -5.14 18.51 1.85
CA GLY A 176 -4.88 17.08 1.79
C GLY A 176 -5.05 16.42 3.16
N THR A 177 -5.30 15.13 3.14
CA THR A 177 -5.44 14.35 4.38
C THR A 177 -4.10 14.05 5.00
N GLN A 178 -4.08 13.83 6.33
CA GLN A 178 -2.87 13.42 7.04
C GLN A 178 -2.32 12.11 6.46
N PRO A 179 -1.00 12.02 6.21
CA PRO A 179 -0.36 10.78 5.81
C PRO A 179 -0.35 9.78 6.98
N PRO A 180 -0.16 8.49 6.71
CA PRO A 180 0.22 7.53 7.75
C PRO A 180 1.60 7.88 8.32
N TYR A 181 1.84 7.52 9.57
CA TYR A 181 3.12 7.73 10.23
C TYR A 181 3.74 6.41 10.65
N TYR A 182 4.98 6.19 10.28
CA TYR A 182 5.80 5.09 10.80
C TYR A 182 6.43 5.52 12.11
N LEU A 183 6.06 4.86 13.19
CA LEU A 183 6.49 5.19 14.55
C LEU A 183 6.87 3.92 15.31
N THR A 184 7.86 4.04 16.20
CA THR A 184 8.10 3.00 17.19
C THR A 184 7.23 3.29 18.41
N LEU A 185 6.22 2.49 18.62
CA LEU A 185 5.24 2.66 19.69
C LEU A 185 5.28 1.49 20.66
N GLN A 186 5.09 1.79 21.93
CA GLN A 186 4.84 0.81 22.98
C GLN A 186 3.36 0.87 23.36
N ALA A 187 2.57 -0.12 22.96
CA ALA A 187 1.17 -0.22 23.33
C ALA A 187 1.02 -0.92 24.69
N GLY A 188 0.57 -0.18 25.70
CA GLY A 188 0.39 -0.70 27.04
C GLY A 188 1.69 -1.23 27.67
N SER A 189 1.66 -2.44 28.23
CA SER A 189 2.81 -3.12 28.85
C SER A 189 3.66 -3.93 27.84
N GLY A 190 3.33 -3.86 26.55
CA GLY A 190 4.05 -4.60 25.51
C GLY A 190 5.46 -4.03 25.25
N LYS A 191 6.22 -4.74 24.41
CA LYS A 191 7.48 -4.21 23.89
C LYS A 191 7.23 -3.15 22.83
N ALA A 192 8.14 -2.18 22.71
CA ALA A 192 8.11 -1.21 21.63
C ALA A 192 8.19 -1.93 20.27
N ALA A 193 7.26 -1.60 19.36
CA ALA A 193 7.20 -2.16 18.03
C ALA A 193 7.15 -1.05 16.99
N PHE A 194 7.85 -1.26 15.87
CA PHE A 194 7.74 -0.39 14.71
C PHE A 194 6.36 -0.60 14.06
N SER A 195 5.62 0.48 13.90
CA SER A 195 4.20 0.43 13.52
C SER A 195 3.87 1.55 12.55
N VAL A 196 2.94 1.29 11.62
CA VAL A 196 2.29 2.33 10.84
C VAL A 196 0.98 2.73 11.51
N THR A 197 0.75 4.02 11.64
CA THR A 197 -0.40 4.57 12.38
C THR A 197 -1.12 5.65 11.57
N SER A 198 -2.41 5.82 11.83
CA SER A 198 -3.21 6.91 11.27
C SER A 198 -4.21 7.39 12.32
N THR A 199 -4.65 8.64 12.17
CA THR A 199 -5.69 9.25 13.00
C THR A 199 -7.01 9.25 12.27
N PHE A 200 -8.10 9.17 13.04
CA PHE A 200 -9.46 9.34 12.57
C PHE A 200 -10.16 10.41 13.41
N ALA A 201 -11.08 11.11 12.77
CA ALA A 201 -12.02 12.01 13.44
C ALA A 201 -13.46 11.62 13.04
N PRO A 202 -14.45 11.87 13.91
CA PRO A 202 -15.84 11.72 13.52
C PRO A 202 -16.18 12.62 12.33
N ALA A 203 -16.89 12.11 11.33
CA ALA A 203 -17.43 12.94 10.28
C ALA A 203 -18.35 13.98 10.95
N LYS A 204 -18.15 15.28 10.66
CA LYS A 204 -19.03 16.33 11.18
C LYS A 204 -20.44 16.03 10.69
N ARG A 205 -21.39 15.92 11.63
CA ARG A 205 -22.81 15.94 11.26
C ARG A 205 -23.06 17.25 10.49
N PRO A 206 -23.73 17.22 9.34
CA PRO A 206 -24.28 18.47 8.82
C PRO A 206 -25.12 19.05 9.96
N CYS A 207 -24.83 20.28 10.39
CA CYS A 207 -25.64 20.97 11.35
C CYS A 207 -27.09 21.00 10.80
N GLY A 208 -27.89 20.04 11.26
CA GLY A 208 -29.32 20.09 11.04
C GLY A 208 -29.78 21.42 11.63
N ARG A 209 -30.40 22.28 10.81
CA ARG A 209 -31.19 23.40 11.33
C ARG A 209 -32.18 22.76 12.29
N SER A 210 -32.03 23.04 13.56
CA SER A 210 -33.08 22.74 14.53
C SER A 210 -34.34 23.43 14.05
N PRO A 211 -35.51 22.79 14.15
CA PRO A 211 -36.80 23.39 13.76
C PRO A 211 -37.11 24.63 14.57
#